data_8af4a198b9fe2a47c0a13720a5731fd1
#
_entry.id   8af4a198b9fe2a47c0a13720a5731fd1
#
_cell.length_a   1.000
_cell.length_b   1.000
_cell.length_c   1.000
_cell.angle_alpha   90.00
_cell.angle_beta   90.00
_cell.angle_gamma   90.00
#
_symmetry.space_group_name_H-M   'P 1'
#
loop_
_entity.id
_entity.type
_entity.pdbx_description
1 polymer ?
#
loop_
_entity_poly.entity_id
_entity_poly.type
_entity_poly.pdbx_seq_one_letter_code
_entity_poly.pdbx_strand_id
1 'polypeptide(L)'
;MAFFDCTLCGSSAPFLVDAHARYFYRCDSCDLIFLLPSQRLSPKDELERYQLHQNNDQDPGYRAFLNQLAKPLMERLSPPKEGLDYGCGPGPTLSKMFEKKGFKMKIYDPYFFNDEAVLQQTYDFITCTEAAEHFYSPGKEFEKLNQLLKPGGWLGILTSISELFL
;
A
#
# COMPACT_ATOMS: atom_id res chain seq x y z
N MET A 1 -5.14 -30.46 -8.00
CA MET A 1 -4.56 -29.28 -7.33
C MET A 1 -5.63 -28.21 -7.27
N ALA A 2 -5.78 -27.50 -6.16
CA ALA A 2 -6.76 -26.43 -6.08
C ALA A 2 -6.23 -25.21 -6.85
N PHE A 3 -7.09 -24.61 -7.66
CA PHE A 3 -6.85 -23.32 -8.31
C PHE A 3 -7.73 -22.27 -7.65
N PHE A 4 -7.22 -21.06 -7.58
CA PHE A 4 -8.00 -19.90 -7.14
C PHE A 4 -7.93 -18.79 -8.20
N ASP A 5 -8.94 -17.93 -8.21
CA ASP A 5 -8.90 -16.73 -9.02
C ASP A 5 -7.94 -15.73 -8.41
N CYS A 6 -7.04 -15.18 -9.20
CA CYS A 6 -6.10 -14.17 -8.78
C CYS A 6 -6.81 -12.93 -8.27
N THR A 7 -6.49 -12.49 -7.08
CA THR A 7 -7.12 -11.34 -6.43
C THR A 7 -6.77 -10.00 -7.10
N LEU A 8 -5.75 -9.99 -7.98
CA LEU A 8 -5.36 -8.80 -8.76
C LEU A 8 -6.03 -8.80 -10.15
N CYS A 9 -5.87 -9.85 -10.95
CA CYS A 9 -6.27 -9.84 -12.37
C CYS A 9 -7.38 -10.83 -12.72
N GLY A 10 -7.86 -11.65 -11.77
CA GLY A 10 -8.92 -12.63 -11.98
C GLY A 10 -8.51 -13.91 -12.74
N SER A 11 -7.27 -14.00 -13.21
CA SER A 11 -6.79 -15.20 -13.91
C SER A 11 -6.53 -16.36 -12.95
N SER A 12 -6.38 -17.57 -13.47
CA SER A 12 -6.09 -18.75 -12.66
C SER A 12 -4.77 -18.64 -11.93
N ALA A 13 -4.77 -19.05 -10.68
CA ALA A 13 -3.59 -19.09 -9.82
C ALA A 13 -3.48 -20.47 -9.18
N PRO A 14 -2.55 -21.33 -9.64
CA PRO A 14 -2.26 -22.62 -9.03
C PRO A 14 -1.64 -22.46 -7.64
N PHE A 15 -1.78 -23.51 -6.83
CA PHE A 15 -1.09 -23.62 -5.55
C PHE A 15 0.44 -23.55 -5.76
N LEU A 16 1.08 -22.68 -4.97
CA LEU A 16 2.53 -22.50 -5.02
C LEU A 16 3.24 -23.27 -3.90
N VAL A 17 2.90 -22.99 -2.66
CA VAL A 17 3.60 -23.56 -1.50
C VAL A 17 2.76 -23.51 -0.23
N ASP A 18 3.00 -24.50 0.65
CA ASP A 18 2.60 -24.45 2.06
C ASP A 18 3.79 -23.93 2.88
N ALA A 19 3.63 -22.77 3.49
CA ALA A 19 4.60 -22.19 4.40
C ALA A 19 3.98 -22.07 5.81
N HIS A 20 4.32 -23.00 6.70
CA HIS A 20 3.81 -23.05 8.09
C HIS A 20 2.27 -23.06 8.18
N ALA A 21 1.61 -23.96 7.44
CA ALA A 21 0.17 -24.08 7.32
C ALA A 21 -0.52 -22.84 6.71
N ARG A 22 0.23 -21.99 6.04
CA ARG A 22 -0.27 -20.89 5.20
C ARG A 22 -0.10 -21.26 3.74
N TYR A 23 -1.17 -21.19 2.97
CA TYR A 23 -1.22 -21.66 1.58
C TYR A 23 -1.11 -20.47 0.64
N PHE A 24 -0.04 -20.46 -0.15
CA PHE A 24 0.22 -19.41 -1.13
C PHE A 24 -0.05 -19.90 -2.54
N TYR A 25 -0.55 -18.99 -3.36
CA TYR A 25 -0.89 -19.19 -4.76
C TYR A 25 -0.12 -18.18 -5.61
N ARG A 26 0.27 -18.57 -6.83
CA ARG A 26 0.93 -17.68 -7.79
C ARG A 26 0.09 -17.61 -9.06
N CYS A 27 -0.22 -16.42 -9.51
CA CYS A 27 -0.95 -16.19 -10.74
C CYS A 27 -0.10 -16.46 -11.96
N ASP A 28 -0.63 -17.25 -12.92
CA ASP A 28 0.06 -17.58 -14.17
C ASP A 28 0.15 -16.39 -15.14
N SER A 29 -0.69 -15.35 -14.95
CA SER A 29 -0.78 -14.21 -15.86
C SER A 29 -0.03 -12.96 -15.37
N CYS A 30 -0.10 -12.65 -14.07
CA CYS A 30 0.47 -11.43 -13.51
C CYS A 30 1.54 -11.67 -12.44
N ASP A 31 1.89 -12.93 -12.18
CA ASP A 31 2.88 -13.36 -11.20
C ASP A 31 2.60 -12.97 -9.75
N LEU A 32 1.42 -12.40 -9.44
CA LEU A 32 1.06 -12.11 -8.05
C LEU A 32 1.11 -13.38 -7.21
N ILE A 33 1.84 -13.31 -6.10
CA ILE A 33 1.80 -14.33 -5.06
C ILE A 33 0.91 -13.81 -3.93
N PHE A 34 -0.06 -14.61 -3.52
CA PHE A 34 -1.01 -14.22 -2.49
C PHE A 34 -1.37 -15.38 -1.57
N LEU A 35 -1.67 -15.03 -0.33
CA LEU A 35 -2.17 -15.96 0.68
C LEU A 35 -3.61 -16.36 0.36
N LEU A 36 -3.96 -17.62 0.60
CA LEU A 36 -5.34 -18.10 0.51
C LEU A 36 -6.28 -17.13 1.25
N PRO A 37 -7.32 -16.58 0.58
CA PRO A 37 -8.18 -15.53 1.17
C PRO A 37 -8.80 -15.89 2.52
N SER A 38 -9.16 -17.15 2.73
CA SER A 38 -9.72 -17.63 4.00
C SER A 38 -8.71 -17.68 5.16
N GLN A 39 -7.42 -17.54 4.88
CA GLN A 39 -6.35 -17.53 5.89
C GLN A 39 -5.85 -16.10 6.21
N ARG A 40 -6.43 -15.07 5.61
CA ARG A 40 -6.14 -13.69 5.95
C ARG A 40 -6.68 -13.35 7.34
N LEU A 41 -6.04 -12.40 7.99
CA LEU A 41 -6.53 -11.87 9.27
C LEU A 41 -7.92 -11.26 9.09
N SER A 42 -8.73 -11.34 10.13
CA SER A 42 -9.96 -10.55 10.18
C SER A 42 -9.62 -9.05 10.29
N PRO A 43 -10.51 -8.13 9.87
CA PRO A 43 -10.26 -6.69 10.03
C PRO A 43 -9.96 -6.27 11.48
N LYS A 44 -10.54 -6.98 12.46
CA LYS A 44 -10.29 -6.74 13.88
C LYS A 44 -8.87 -7.15 14.27
N ASP A 45 -8.42 -8.35 13.89
CA ASP A 45 -7.09 -8.85 14.23
C ASP A 45 -6.00 -8.04 13.51
N GLU A 46 -6.32 -7.56 12.30
CA GLU A 46 -5.44 -6.67 11.53
C GLU A 46 -5.27 -5.32 12.23
N LEU A 47 -6.37 -4.70 12.70
CA LEU A 47 -6.32 -3.46 13.46
C LEU A 47 -5.52 -3.61 14.76
N GLU A 48 -5.74 -4.69 15.52
CA GLU A 48 -4.98 -4.97 16.75
C GLU A 48 -3.47 -5.07 16.44
N ARG A 49 -3.09 -5.68 15.31
CA ARG A 49 -1.70 -5.76 14.88
C ARG A 49 -1.13 -4.40 14.50
N TYR A 50 -1.88 -3.55 13.78
CA TYR A 50 -1.44 -2.20 13.43
C TYR A 50 -1.25 -1.29 14.64
N GLN A 51 -2.04 -1.45 15.70
CA GLN A 51 -1.88 -0.68 16.94
C GLN A 51 -0.55 -0.97 17.67
N LEU A 52 0.10 -2.10 17.38
CA LEU A 52 1.41 -2.43 17.91
C LEU A 52 2.56 -1.69 17.19
N HIS A 53 2.31 -1.17 15.99
CA HIS A 53 3.30 -0.42 15.22
C HIS A 53 3.40 1.02 15.73
N GLN A 54 4.55 1.38 16.29
CA GLN A 54 4.84 2.74 16.71
C GLN A 54 5.64 3.46 15.62
N ASN A 55 4.92 4.04 14.66
CA ASN A 55 5.52 4.88 13.62
C ASN A 55 5.88 6.25 14.22
N ASN A 56 7.15 6.41 14.62
CA ASN A 56 7.64 7.66 15.16
C ASN A 56 8.27 8.50 14.06
N ASP A 57 7.75 9.71 13.86
CA ASP A 57 8.25 10.65 12.85
C ASP A 57 9.65 11.22 13.16
N GLN A 58 10.15 11.01 14.38
CA GLN A 58 11.49 11.39 14.79
C GLN A 58 12.51 10.23 14.62
N ASP A 59 12.06 9.01 14.31
CA ASP A 59 12.95 7.88 14.11
C ASP A 59 13.73 8.03 12.79
N PRO A 60 15.08 8.19 12.85
CA PRO A 60 15.90 8.31 11.65
C PRO A 60 15.88 7.07 10.77
N GLY A 61 15.77 5.88 11.36
CA GLY A 61 15.71 4.59 10.63
C GLY A 61 14.43 4.49 9.81
N TYR A 62 13.30 4.79 10.44
CA TYR A 62 12.02 4.80 9.75
C TYR A 62 11.96 5.86 8.64
N ARG A 63 12.51 7.05 8.87
CA ARG A 63 12.63 8.07 7.82
C ARG A 63 13.55 7.66 6.68
N ALA A 64 14.64 6.96 6.97
CA ALA A 64 15.53 6.42 5.94
C ALA A 64 14.83 5.35 5.08
N PHE A 65 14.03 4.49 5.71
CA PHE A 65 13.18 3.52 5.01
C PHE A 65 12.18 4.24 4.08
N LEU A 66 11.42 5.20 4.58
CA LEU A 66 10.45 5.96 3.77
C LEU A 66 11.11 6.75 2.64
N ASN A 67 12.37 7.17 2.79
CA ASN A 67 13.13 7.87 1.76
C ASN A 67 13.42 6.98 0.52
N GLN A 68 13.32 5.67 0.62
CA GLN A 68 13.43 4.79 -0.56
C GLN A 68 12.33 5.08 -1.59
N LEU A 69 11.15 5.53 -1.14
CA LEU A 69 10.07 6.00 -1.99
C LEU A 69 10.09 7.51 -2.17
N ALA A 70 10.21 8.26 -1.06
CA ALA A 70 10.03 9.70 -1.08
C ALA A 70 11.04 10.41 -1.99
N LYS A 71 12.32 10.04 -1.91
CA LYS A 71 13.38 10.69 -2.69
C LYS A 71 13.18 10.54 -4.21
N PRO A 72 13.06 9.34 -4.79
CA PRO A 72 12.89 9.19 -6.23
C PRO A 72 11.58 9.77 -6.74
N LEU A 73 10.53 9.80 -5.91
CA LEU A 73 9.25 10.40 -6.29
C LEU A 73 9.35 11.94 -6.30
N MET A 74 9.96 12.54 -5.29
CA MET A 74 10.20 13.99 -5.23
C MET A 74 11.09 14.50 -6.38
N GLU A 75 12.03 13.69 -6.85
CA GLU A 75 12.88 14.03 -8.02
C GLU A 75 12.08 14.12 -9.34
N ARG A 76 10.92 13.48 -9.42
CA ARG A 76 10.01 13.49 -10.58
C ARG A 76 8.92 14.55 -10.48
N LEU A 77 8.76 15.15 -9.31
CA LEU A 77 7.71 16.11 -9.00
C LEU A 77 8.32 17.47 -8.70
N SER A 78 7.62 18.53 -9.08
CA SER A 78 7.99 19.92 -8.71
C SER A 78 6.87 20.54 -7.90
N PRO A 79 7.16 21.04 -6.68
CA PRO A 79 6.15 21.74 -5.88
C PRO A 79 5.66 23.03 -6.57
N PRO A 80 4.43 23.50 -6.26
CA PRO A 80 3.46 22.82 -5.42
C PRO A 80 2.68 21.74 -6.22
N LYS A 81 2.63 20.55 -5.68
CA LYS A 81 1.79 19.44 -6.17
C LYS A 81 0.99 18.90 -5.00
N GLU A 82 -0.18 18.31 -5.28
CA GLU A 82 -1.06 17.73 -4.27
C GLU A 82 -1.00 16.22 -4.32
N GLY A 83 -0.68 15.61 -3.17
CA GLY A 83 -0.56 14.16 -3.01
C GLY A 83 -1.54 13.59 -2.00
N LEU A 84 -1.80 12.29 -2.13
CA LEU A 84 -2.53 11.46 -1.16
C LEU A 84 -1.59 10.39 -0.61
N ASP A 85 -1.51 10.28 0.70
CA ASP A 85 -0.86 9.16 1.39
C ASP A 85 -1.94 8.13 1.76
N TYR A 86 -2.02 7.06 0.97
CA TYR A 86 -3.07 6.05 1.05
C TYR A 86 -2.60 4.85 1.87
N GLY A 87 -3.30 4.56 2.97
CA GLY A 87 -2.85 3.60 3.97
C GLY A 87 -1.74 4.18 4.85
N CYS A 88 -1.92 5.44 5.30
CA CYS A 88 -0.87 6.19 6.01
C CYS A 88 -0.61 5.69 7.45
N GLY A 89 -1.44 4.78 7.97
CA GLY A 89 -1.35 4.27 9.34
C GLY A 89 -1.57 5.35 10.41
N PRO A 90 -1.26 5.04 11.69
CA PRO A 90 -1.51 5.95 12.80
C PRO A 90 -0.56 7.16 12.84
N GLY A 91 0.60 7.08 12.16
CA GLY A 91 1.63 8.12 12.19
C GLY A 91 2.09 8.51 10.79
N PRO A 92 1.42 9.48 10.12
CA PRO A 92 1.65 9.83 8.72
C PRO A 92 2.98 10.57 8.51
N THR A 93 4.10 9.92 8.77
CA THR A 93 5.45 10.47 8.66
C THR A 93 5.80 10.84 7.23
N LEU A 94 5.39 10.01 6.25
CA LEU A 94 5.69 10.26 4.85
C LEU A 94 5.04 11.55 4.36
N SER A 95 3.78 11.79 4.68
CA SER A 95 3.07 13.04 4.36
C SER A 95 3.83 14.26 4.90
N LYS A 96 4.26 14.23 6.16
CA LYS A 96 5.07 15.30 6.77
C LYS A 96 6.40 15.53 6.05
N MET A 97 7.02 14.47 5.49
CA MET A 97 8.25 14.58 4.72
C MET A 97 8.02 15.33 3.40
N PHE A 98 6.91 15.06 2.71
CA PHE A 98 6.51 15.78 1.50
C PHE A 98 6.13 17.23 1.80
N GLU A 99 5.36 17.48 2.85
CA GLU A 99 4.97 18.83 3.27
C GLU A 99 6.19 19.73 3.56
N LYS A 100 7.21 19.19 4.23
CA LYS A 100 8.49 19.91 4.47
C LYS A 100 9.22 20.28 3.18
N LYS A 101 8.86 19.66 2.05
CA LYS A 101 9.41 19.96 0.71
C LYS A 101 8.48 20.81 -0.14
N GLY A 102 7.39 21.35 0.44
CA GLY A 102 6.47 22.27 -0.22
C GLY A 102 5.34 21.59 -1.01
N PHE A 103 5.14 20.29 -0.86
CA PHE A 103 3.99 19.60 -1.39
C PHE A 103 2.77 19.74 -0.47
N LYS A 104 1.56 19.63 -1.03
CA LYS A 104 0.33 19.57 -0.26
C LYS A 104 -0.06 18.10 -0.10
N MET A 105 -0.33 17.67 1.14
CA MET A 105 -0.67 16.27 1.39
C MET A 105 -2.07 16.13 1.98
N LYS A 106 -2.79 15.13 1.46
CA LYS A 106 -3.96 14.52 2.11
C LYS A 106 -3.54 13.14 2.61
N ILE A 107 -4.22 12.67 3.63
CA ILE A 107 -3.99 11.35 4.22
C ILE A 107 -5.28 10.57 4.24
N TYR A 108 -5.20 9.26 4.02
CA TYR A 108 -6.31 8.34 4.16
C TYR A 108 -5.83 7.03 4.77
N ASP A 109 -6.58 6.54 5.73
CA ASP A 109 -6.41 5.20 6.28
C ASP A 109 -7.77 4.72 6.81
N PRO A 110 -8.24 3.51 6.45
CA PRO A 110 -9.57 3.04 6.85
C PRO A 110 -9.75 2.87 8.35
N TYR A 111 -8.66 2.74 9.11
CA TYR A 111 -8.69 2.53 10.56
C TYR A 111 -8.36 3.81 11.35
N PHE A 112 -7.48 4.67 10.84
CA PHE A 112 -6.91 5.80 11.60
C PHE A 112 -7.33 7.16 11.08
N PHE A 113 -7.58 7.31 9.78
CA PHE A 113 -7.92 8.57 9.11
C PHE A 113 -8.98 8.34 8.02
N ASN A 114 -10.15 7.85 8.44
CA ASN A 114 -11.23 7.46 7.53
C ASN A 114 -12.06 8.68 7.08
N ASP A 115 -11.42 9.62 6.40
CA ASP A 115 -12.09 10.75 5.74
C ASP A 115 -12.33 10.41 4.27
N GLU A 116 -13.53 9.92 3.95
CA GLU A 116 -13.90 9.56 2.58
C GLU A 116 -13.98 10.76 1.62
N ALA A 117 -14.00 11.99 2.14
CA ALA A 117 -14.01 13.18 1.27
C ALA A 117 -12.72 13.30 0.45
N VAL A 118 -11.59 12.83 0.98
CA VAL A 118 -10.32 12.82 0.25
C VAL A 118 -10.32 11.83 -0.92
N LEU A 119 -11.24 10.87 -0.95
CA LEU A 119 -11.41 9.90 -2.04
C LEU A 119 -12.36 10.40 -3.15
N GLN A 120 -12.85 11.65 -3.05
CA GLN A 120 -13.73 12.25 -4.05
C GLN A 120 -13.00 13.26 -4.96
N GLN A 121 -11.68 13.31 -4.89
CA GLN A 121 -10.86 14.24 -5.68
C GLN A 121 -9.67 13.51 -6.32
N THR A 122 -8.97 14.20 -7.22
CA THR A 122 -7.81 13.62 -7.91
C THR A 122 -6.52 14.30 -7.49
N TYR A 123 -5.41 13.55 -7.56
CA TYR A 123 -4.10 13.93 -7.06
C TYR A 123 -3.03 13.92 -8.14
N ASP A 124 -2.01 14.75 -7.98
CA ASP A 124 -0.83 14.73 -8.84
C ASP A 124 0.03 13.50 -8.58
N PHE A 125 -0.02 12.97 -7.36
CA PHE A 125 0.63 11.71 -6.98
C PHE A 125 -0.06 11.06 -5.78
N ILE A 126 0.14 9.75 -5.66
CA ILE A 126 -0.32 8.95 -4.51
C ILE A 126 0.88 8.16 -3.99
N THR A 127 1.01 8.10 -2.66
CA THR A 127 1.94 7.20 -1.97
C THR A 127 1.16 6.10 -1.27
N CYS A 128 1.71 4.87 -1.29
CA CYS A 128 1.17 3.71 -0.59
C CYS A 128 2.36 2.91 -0.05
N THR A 129 2.61 3.02 1.25
CA THR A 129 3.76 2.39 1.91
C THR A 129 3.32 1.38 2.95
N GLU A 130 3.83 0.13 2.84
CA GLU A 130 3.50 -0.99 3.73
C GLU A 130 1.97 -1.18 3.91
N ALA A 131 1.22 -0.98 2.82
CA ALA A 131 -0.23 -1.09 2.80
C ALA A 131 -0.75 -1.96 1.64
N ALA A 132 -0.09 -1.93 0.48
CA ALA A 132 -0.56 -2.64 -0.72
C ALA A 132 -0.61 -4.17 -0.53
N GLU A 133 0.29 -4.74 0.27
CA GLU A 133 0.35 -6.16 0.64
C GLU A 133 -0.85 -6.62 1.49
N HIS A 134 -1.55 -5.67 2.10
CA HIS A 134 -2.73 -5.91 2.93
C HIS A 134 -4.06 -5.79 2.17
N PHE A 135 -4.04 -5.38 0.91
CA PHE A 135 -5.25 -5.23 0.12
C PHE A 135 -6.01 -6.55 -0.03
N TYR A 136 -7.26 -6.59 0.43
CA TYR A 136 -8.14 -7.75 0.26
C TYR A 136 -8.49 -8.02 -1.20
N SER A 137 -8.65 -6.97 -1.98
CA SER A 137 -8.95 -7.01 -3.41
C SER A 137 -8.02 -6.06 -4.15
N PRO A 138 -6.73 -6.43 -4.31
CA PRO A 138 -5.72 -5.52 -4.87
C PRO A 138 -6.10 -4.99 -6.26
N GLY A 139 -6.77 -5.77 -7.09
CA GLY A 139 -7.27 -5.30 -8.39
C GLY A 139 -8.19 -4.09 -8.26
N LYS A 140 -9.19 -4.17 -7.37
CA LYS A 140 -10.13 -3.07 -7.14
C LYS A 140 -9.45 -1.87 -6.47
N GLU A 141 -8.52 -2.11 -5.55
CA GLU A 141 -7.81 -1.02 -4.88
C GLU A 141 -6.89 -0.27 -5.86
N PHE A 142 -6.14 -0.97 -6.71
CA PHE A 142 -5.33 -0.32 -7.73
C PHE A 142 -6.16 0.40 -8.80
N GLU A 143 -7.30 -0.13 -9.17
CA GLU A 143 -8.25 0.56 -10.05
C GLU A 143 -8.74 1.87 -9.41
N LYS A 144 -9.13 1.83 -8.13
CA LYS A 144 -9.49 3.01 -7.35
C LYS A 144 -8.34 4.03 -7.26
N LEU A 145 -7.13 3.59 -6.93
CA LEU A 145 -5.96 4.48 -6.89
C LEU A 145 -5.69 5.12 -8.26
N ASN A 146 -5.84 4.37 -9.35
CA ASN A 146 -5.71 4.90 -10.70
C ASN A 146 -6.76 5.97 -11.02
N GLN A 147 -8.01 5.80 -10.57
CA GLN A 147 -9.08 6.79 -10.73
C GLN A 147 -8.84 8.07 -9.92
N LEU A 148 -8.14 7.96 -8.79
CA LEU A 148 -7.75 9.10 -7.95
C LEU A 148 -6.51 9.85 -8.48
N LEU A 149 -5.83 9.33 -9.49
CA LEU A 149 -4.71 10.02 -10.13
C LEU A 149 -5.19 10.94 -11.26
N LYS A 150 -4.63 12.12 -11.31
CA LYS A 150 -4.74 12.99 -12.51
C LYS A 150 -4.00 12.35 -13.69
N PRO A 151 -4.39 12.64 -14.93
CA PRO A 151 -3.62 12.19 -16.09
C PRO A 151 -2.14 12.57 -15.97
N GLY A 152 -1.25 11.58 -16.12
CA GLY A 152 0.20 11.75 -15.92
C GLY A 152 0.65 11.83 -14.47
N GLY A 153 -0.24 11.55 -13.51
CA GLY A 153 0.10 11.45 -12.09
C GLY A 153 0.94 10.20 -11.77
N TRP A 154 1.57 10.20 -10.61
CA TRP A 154 2.47 9.13 -10.16
C TRP A 154 1.88 8.34 -8.99
N LEU A 155 1.94 7.01 -9.06
CA LEU A 155 1.71 6.12 -7.93
C LEU A 155 3.05 5.59 -7.43
N GLY A 156 3.39 5.93 -6.20
CA GLY A 156 4.55 5.39 -5.51
C GLY A 156 4.13 4.31 -4.52
N ILE A 157 4.68 3.10 -4.67
CA ILE A 157 4.43 1.97 -3.78
C ILE A 157 5.75 1.56 -3.16
N LEU A 158 5.74 1.35 -1.84
CA LEU A 158 6.82 0.72 -1.10
C LEU A 158 6.23 -0.40 -0.26
N THR A 159 6.71 -1.61 -0.45
CA THR A 159 6.30 -2.78 0.32
C THR A 159 7.50 -3.66 0.59
N SER A 160 7.51 -4.34 1.72
CA SER A 160 8.56 -5.28 2.08
C SER A 160 8.37 -6.61 1.36
N ILE A 161 9.46 -7.22 0.92
CA ILE A 161 9.44 -8.58 0.40
C ILE A 161 9.27 -9.51 1.59
N SER A 162 8.30 -10.44 1.52
CA SER A 162 8.13 -11.45 2.56
C SER A 162 9.39 -12.34 2.65
N GLU A 163 9.95 -12.50 3.86
CA GLU A 163 11.06 -13.41 4.13
C GLU A 163 10.76 -14.89 3.81
N LEU A 164 9.50 -15.22 3.49
CA LEU A 164 9.08 -16.57 3.09
C LEU A 164 9.72 -17.02 1.76
N PHE A 165 10.38 -16.13 1.03
CA PHE A 165 10.98 -16.41 -0.27
C PHE A 165 12.49 -16.09 -0.30
N LEU A 166 13.10 -15.80 0.83
CA LEU A 166 14.53 -15.72 1.06
C LEU A 166 14.99 -16.93 1.88
#